data_983fe26b5fcff804b3c9bc30c5bcfddf
#
_entry.id   983fe26b5fcff804b3c9bc30c5bcfddf
#
_cell.length_a   1.000
_cell.length_b   1.000
_cell.length_c   1.000
_cell.angle_alpha   90.00
_cell.angle_beta   90.00
_cell.angle_gamma   90.00
#
_symmetry.space_group_name_H-M   'P 1'
#
loop_
_entity.id
_entity.type
_entity.pdbx_description
1 polymer ?
#
loop_
_entity_poly.entity_id
_entity_poly.type
_entity_poly.pdbx_seq_one_letter_code
_entity_poly.pdbx_strand_id
1 'polypeptide(L)'
;MGFFDKKYCDVCGDKIGLLGNRKLEDGNLCKNCAKKLSPWFDERRHSTVEQIKKQLAYREENQTKAAAFNCSRTFGKGGTKLYIDDGARKFAVHRGNDFASGNPDILDFSQAAGCDLDIRENRREMKRTVDGKSVSYNPPRFEYSYDFKVTLRVNHPYFDDMAFDLNGSSVHTGETRMTGGNNAWRFSSSGVSFAQQREIDVYHELVQMGNELKSTVDSWCGGSQAAAPAATGYGATAANSAAAKEIRFGSNSPVPYRDNSLGSPVSLGVNFFGTAMVSVANPAVLQRFGSLDSIEDMLRTDLVSRAMPQVMQYGNEGIPFSQLPMQAQKLSDTVKAMLADEWLRRYGLRLDTVAVQNFTLTQESQAMAEQIRMAAVQQPVQQAVSAAWYCPYCGAQNTGKFCTSCGAKKE
;
A
#
# COMPACT_ATOMS: atom_id res chain seq x y z
N MET A 1 -32.30 -9.87 48.99
CA MET A 1 -31.13 -10.57 48.50
C MET A 1 -29.92 -9.63 48.64
N GLY A 2 -28.95 -10.02 49.51
CA GLY A 2 -27.90 -9.13 49.97
C GLY A 2 -26.93 -8.75 48.86
N PHE A 3 -26.64 -7.47 48.69
CA PHE A 3 -25.73 -6.87 47.72
C PHE A 3 -24.24 -7.29 47.86
N PHE A 4 -23.93 -8.25 48.76
CA PHE A 4 -22.57 -8.66 49.14
C PHE A 4 -22.36 -10.18 49.16
N ASP A 5 -23.01 -10.93 48.28
CA ASP A 5 -22.68 -12.35 48.16
C ASP A 5 -21.22 -12.51 47.71
N LYS A 6 -20.43 -13.22 48.53
CA LYS A 6 -19.02 -13.52 48.26
C LYS A 6 -18.95 -14.37 47.00
N LYS A 7 -18.32 -13.87 45.94
CA LYS A 7 -18.07 -14.61 44.69
C LYS A 7 -16.72 -15.29 44.75
N TYR A 8 -16.64 -16.49 44.22
CA TYR A 8 -15.43 -17.27 44.08
C TYR A 8 -15.16 -17.55 42.61
N CYS A 9 -13.90 -17.75 42.28
CA CYS A 9 -13.47 -18.09 40.94
C CYS A 9 -13.70 -19.57 40.65
N ASP A 10 -14.50 -19.90 39.65
CA ASP A 10 -14.81 -21.30 39.30
C ASP A 10 -13.64 -22.06 38.65
N VAL A 11 -12.52 -21.36 38.41
CA VAL A 11 -11.28 -21.95 37.87
C VAL A 11 -10.26 -22.26 38.98
N CYS A 12 -9.93 -21.29 39.87
CA CYS A 12 -8.91 -21.44 40.89
C CYS A 12 -9.45 -21.50 42.34
N GLY A 13 -10.73 -21.29 42.53
CA GLY A 13 -11.36 -21.28 43.88
C GLY A 13 -11.15 -20.01 44.71
N ASP A 14 -10.32 -19.06 44.26
CA ASP A 14 -10.01 -17.84 44.99
C ASP A 14 -11.22 -16.93 45.14
N LYS A 15 -11.29 -16.24 46.29
CA LYS A 15 -12.31 -15.22 46.53
C LYS A 15 -12.12 -14.02 45.58
N ILE A 16 -13.19 -13.63 44.92
CA ILE A 16 -13.21 -12.50 44.00
C ILE A 16 -13.55 -11.22 44.77
N GLY A 17 -12.68 -10.22 44.69
CA GLY A 17 -12.94 -8.87 45.25
C GLY A 17 -14.02 -8.10 44.50
N LEU A 18 -14.44 -6.98 45.07
CA LEU A 18 -15.62 -6.20 44.63
C LEU A 18 -15.66 -5.84 43.15
N LEU A 19 -14.50 -5.55 42.54
CA LEU A 19 -14.35 -5.19 41.12
C LEU A 19 -13.57 -6.24 40.33
N GLY A 20 -13.26 -7.41 40.90
CA GLY A 20 -12.39 -8.44 40.34
C GLY A 20 -13.11 -9.47 39.49
N ASN A 21 -14.46 -9.51 39.49
CA ASN A 21 -15.19 -10.52 38.75
C ASN A 21 -15.19 -10.28 37.25
N ARG A 22 -14.79 -11.31 36.50
CA ARG A 22 -14.91 -11.41 35.07
C ARG A 22 -15.93 -12.51 34.73
N LYS A 23 -17.21 -12.09 34.58
CA LYS A 23 -18.33 -13.01 34.36
C LYS A 23 -18.10 -13.87 33.12
N LEU A 24 -18.39 -15.18 33.25
CA LEU A 24 -18.47 -16.17 32.19
C LEU A 24 -19.95 -16.45 31.86
N GLU A 25 -20.22 -17.31 30.91
CA GLU A 25 -21.56 -17.72 30.54
C GLU A 25 -22.23 -18.43 31.76
N ASP A 26 -21.55 -19.40 32.37
CA ASP A 26 -22.03 -20.28 33.43
C ASP A 26 -21.29 -20.10 34.77
N GLY A 27 -20.41 -19.06 34.93
CA GLY A 27 -19.60 -18.91 36.13
C GLY A 27 -18.91 -17.56 36.30
N ASN A 28 -17.94 -17.54 37.22
CA ASN A 28 -17.17 -16.37 37.59
C ASN A 28 -15.66 -16.66 37.46
N LEU A 29 -14.91 -15.71 36.95
CA LEU A 29 -13.46 -15.77 36.78
C LEU A 29 -12.80 -14.64 37.55
N CYS A 30 -11.73 -14.91 38.31
CA CYS A 30 -10.96 -13.85 38.96
C CYS A 30 -10.05 -13.12 37.99
N LYS A 31 -9.62 -11.92 38.37
CA LYS A 31 -8.69 -11.10 37.56
C LYS A 31 -7.38 -11.82 37.26
N ASN A 32 -6.86 -12.64 38.15
CA ASN A 32 -5.61 -13.36 37.98
C ASN A 32 -5.72 -14.47 36.93
N CYS A 33 -6.77 -15.27 36.97
CA CYS A 33 -7.05 -16.26 35.92
C CYS A 33 -7.33 -15.60 34.57
N ALA A 34 -8.10 -14.49 34.56
CA ALA A 34 -8.36 -13.77 33.33
C ALA A 34 -7.11 -13.19 32.65
N LYS A 35 -6.08 -12.80 33.42
CA LYS A 35 -4.80 -12.31 32.85
C LYS A 35 -3.95 -13.40 32.19
N LYS A 36 -4.20 -14.67 32.51
CA LYS A 36 -3.49 -15.79 31.93
C LYS A 36 -4.04 -16.21 30.55
N LEU A 37 -5.27 -15.76 30.21
CA LEU A 37 -5.86 -16.01 28.91
C LEU A 37 -5.05 -15.31 27.81
N SER A 38 -5.21 -15.77 26.56
CA SER A 38 -4.63 -15.08 25.41
C SER A 38 -5.13 -13.64 25.33
N PRO A 39 -4.29 -12.66 25.02
CA PRO A 39 -4.71 -11.28 24.79
C PRO A 39 -5.64 -11.13 23.58
N TRP A 40 -5.65 -12.10 22.67
CA TRP A 40 -6.47 -12.14 21.46
C TRP A 40 -7.83 -12.81 21.68
N PHE A 41 -8.04 -13.44 22.84
CA PHE A 41 -9.27 -14.13 23.18
C PHE A 41 -10.31 -13.15 23.73
N ASP A 42 -11.27 -12.75 22.95
CA ASP A 42 -12.33 -11.78 23.30
C ASP A 42 -13.66 -12.44 23.69
N GLU A 43 -13.90 -13.71 23.33
CA GLU A 43 -15.15 -14.47 23.60
C GLU A 43 -15.33 -14.92 25.06
N ARG A 44 -14.52 -14.41 25.98
CA ARG A 44 -14.57 -14.81 27.41
C ARG A 44 -15.96 -14.75 28.03
N ARG A 45 -16.79 -13.75 27.66
CA ARG A 45 -18.15 -13.58 28.26
C ARG A 45 -19.13 -14.66 27.82
N HIS A 46 -18.91 -15.19 26.65
CA HIS A 46 -19.74 -16.20 26.00
C HIS A 46 -19.12 -17.60 26.12
N SER A 47 -18.10 -17.74 26.99
CA SER A 47 -17.41 -19.01 27.21
C SER A 47 -17.84 -19.60 28.58
N THR A 48 -17.96 -20.92 28.60
CA THR A 48 -18.19 -21.69 29.83
C THR A 48 -16.91 -21.83 30.65
N VAL A 49 -17.05 -22.17 31.93
CA VAL A 49 -15.93 -22.47 32.84
C VAL A 49 -15.01 -23.57 32.22
N GLU A 50 -15.60 -24.58 31.57
CA GLU A 50 -14.84 -25.66 30.95
C GLU A 50 -14.02 -25.17 29.77
N GLN A 51 -14.59 -24.34 28.90
CA GLN A 51 -13.87 -23.72 27.76
C GLN A 51 -12.70 -22.85 28.25
N ILE A 52 -12.93 -22.08 29.32
CA ILE A 52 -11.85 -21.28 29.95
C ILE A 52 -10.74 -22.16 30.50
N LYS A 53 -11.05 -23.28 31.14
CA LYS A 53 -10.05 -24.23 31.63
C LYS A 53 -9.24 -24.84 30.47
N LYS A 54 -9.88 -25.19 29.35
CA LYS A 54 -9.19 -25.68 28.15
C LYS A 54 -8.24 -24.62 27.57
N GLN A 55 -8.69 -23.38 27.48
CA GLN A 55 -7.85 -22.29 27.00
C GLN A 55 -6.66 -22.00 27.93
N LEU A 56 -6.83 -22.12 29.25
CA LEU A 56 -5.73 -21.98 30.20
C LEU A 56 -4.72 -23.12 30.08
N ALA A 57 -5.16 -24.36 29.89
CA ALA A 57 -4.28 -25.49 29.63
C ALA A 57 -3.46 -25.28 28.34
N TYR A 58 -4.10 -24.83 27.25
CA TYR A 58 -3.41 -24.40 26.03
C TYR A 58 -2.32 -23.35 26.34
N ARG A 59 -2.62 -22.35 27.18
CA ARG A 59 -1.65 -21.30 27.57
C ARG A 59 -0.46 -21.85 28.35
N GLU A 60 -0.65 -22.89 29.14
CA GLU A 60 0.42 -23.59 29.87
C GLU A 60 1.33 -24.38 28.90
N GLU A 61 0.75 -25.09 27.94
CA GLU A 61 1.51 -25.76 26.87
C GLU A 61 2.28 -24.76 25.99
N ASN A 62 1.68 -23.61 25.70
CA ASN A 62 2.28 -22.55 24.90
C ASN A 62 3.56 -21.97 25.53
N GLN A 63 3.71 -22.00 26.86
CA GLN A 63 4.93 -21.53 27.52
C GLN A 63 6.18 -22.26 27.02
N THR A 64 6.09 -23.57 26.79
CA THR A 64 7.19 -24.35 26.24
C THR A 64 7.53 -23.92 24.81
N LYS A 65 6.50 -23.64 24.00
CA LYS A 65 6.67 -23.12 22.62
C LYS A 65 7.31 -21.72 22.63
N ALA A 66 6.86 -20.85 23.54
CA ALA A 66 7.41 -19.51 23.69
C ALA A 66 8.86 -19.51 24.16
N ALA A 67 9.23 -20.43 25.07
CA ALA A 67 10.61 -20.60 25.52
C ALA A 67 11.56 -21.14 24.43
N ALA A 68 11.05 -21.94 23.50
CA ALA A 68 11.82 -22.50 22.39
C ALA A 68 11.85 -21.59 21.15
N PHE A 69 11.13 -20.48 21.14
CA PHE A 69 11.01 -19.57 20.00
C PHE A 69 12.32 -18.80 19.78
N ASN A 70 12.90 -18.91 18.58
CA ASN A 70 14.14 -18.23 18.20
C ASN A 70 13.84 -17.16 17.13
N CYS A 71 13.68 -15.90 17.56
CA CYS A 71 13.33 -14.81 16.69
C CYS A 71 14.41 -14.51 15.65
N SER A 72 14.10 -14.64 14.38
CA SER A 72 14.95 -14.28 13.23
C SER A 72 14.63 -12.90 12.66
N ARG A 73 13.35 -12.49 12.66
CA ARG A 73 12.88 -11.21 12.13
C ARG A 73 11.77 -10.61 12.97
N THR A 74 11.65 -9.25 12.94
CA THR A 74 10.57 -8.53 13.61
C THR A 74 9.99 -7.45 12.71
N PHE A 75 8.67 -7.23 12.81
CA PHE A 75 7.95 -6.13 12.16
C PHE A 75 7.21 -5.28 13.19
N GLY A 76 7.35 -3.97 13.08
CA GLY A 76 6.72 -2.98 13.95
C GLY A 76 7.73 -2.10 14.68
N LYS A 77 7.41 -0.80 14.77
CA LYS A 77 8.16 0.21 15.53
C LYS A 77 7.49 0.55 16.86
N GLY A 78 6.22 0.09 17.03
CA GLY A 78 5.42 0.29 18.22
C GLY A 78 5.77 -0.63 19.38
N GLY A 79 4.96 -0.54 20.44
CA GLY A 79 5.08 -1.42 21.59
C GLY A 79 4.61 -2.86 21.32
N THR A 80 3.84 -3.10 20.26
CA THR A 80 3.43 -4.42 19.77
C THR A 80 4.13 -4.70 18.46
N LYS A 81 4.66 -5.91 18.30
CA LYS A 81 5.42 -6.33 17.11
C LYS A 81 5.05 -7.75 16.70
N LEU A 82 5.17 -8.04 15.41
CA LEU A 82 5.23 -9.39 14.90
C LEU A 82 6.65 -9.92 15.02
N TYR A 83 6.81 -11.09 15.59
CA TYR A 83 8.06 -11.83 15.73
C TYR A 83 7.98 -13.09 14.87
N ILE A 84 9.04 -13.42 14.15
CA ILE A 84 9.11 -14.54 13.22
C ILE A 84 10.31 -15.41 13.58
N ASP A 85 10.08 -16.72 13.63
CA ASP A 85 11.10 -17.77 13.67
C ASP A 85 11.04 -18.52 12.33
N ASP A 86 11.90 -18.12 11.39
CA ASP A 86 11.96 -18.72 10.06
C ASP A 86 12.42 -20.18 10.13
N GLY A 87 13.31 -20.51 11.09
CA GLY A 87 13.86 -21.86 11.27
C GLY A 87 12.79 -22.86 11.72
N ALA A 88 11.99 -22.49 12.71
CA ALA A 88 10.89 -23.32 13.22
C ALA A 88 9.58 -23.12 12.43
N ARG A 89 9.53 -22.18 11.48
CA ARG A 89 8.33 -21.76 10.71
C ARG A 89 7.17 -21.34 11.62
N LYS A 90 7.48 -20.48 12.60
CA LYS A 90 6.53 -20.00 13.61
C LYS A 90 6.52 -18.49 13.67
N PHE A 91 5.41 -17.94 14.13
CA PHE A 91 5.28 -16.51 14.39
C PHE A 91 4.49 -16.24 15.67
N ALA A 92 4.63 -15.03 16.19
CA ALA A 92 3.88 -14.55 17.33
C ALA A 92 3.71 -13.01 17.24
N VAL A 93 2.59 -12.49 17.74
CA VAL A 93 2.43 -11.05 17.97
C VAL A 93 2.51 -10.81 19.47
N HIS A 94 3.43 -9.95 19.89
CA HIS A 94 3.67 -9.69 21.31
C HIS A 94 3.82 -8.18 21.58
N ARG A 95 3.29 -7.79 22.74
CA ARG A 95 3.42 -6.42 23.26
C ARG A 95 4.46 -6.38 24.37
N GLY A 96 5.47 -5.52 24.20
CA GLY A 96 6.54 -5.31 25.18
C GLY A 96 7.86 -5.92 24.75
N ASN A 97 8.89 -5.76 25.59
CA ASN A 97 10.25 -6.19 25.30
C ASN A 97 10.58 -7.58 25.86
N ASP A 98 9.78 -8.07 26.79
CA ASP A 98 10.00 -9.38 27.44
C ASP A 98 9.11 -10.43 26.79
N PHE A 99 9.63 -11.03 25.72
CA PHE A 99 8.92 -12.04 24.95
C PHE A 99 8.69 -13.33 25.75
N ALA A 100 9.68 -13.78 26.49
CA ALA A 100 9.62 -15.07 27.20
C ALA A 100 8.61 -15.07 28.36
N SER A 101 8.62 -14.01 29.20
CA SER A 101 7.70 -13.92 30.33
C SER A 101 6.28 -13.51 29.93
N GLY A 102 6.13 -12.87 28.76
CA GLY A 102 4.84 -12.46 28.22
C GLY A 102 3.98 -13.62 27.72
N ASN A 103 4.58 -14.81 27.53
CA ASN A 103 3.93 -16.00 26.98
C ASN A 103 3.07 -15.65 25.72
N PRO A 104 3.63 -15.07 24.65
CA PRO A 104 2.88 -14.80 23.43
C PRO A 104 2.35 -16.09 22.82
N ASP A 105 1.21 -16.04 22.15
CA ASP A 105 0.69 -17.18 21.42
C ASP A 105 1.60 -17.49 20.23
N ILE A 106 2.18 -18.68 20.22
CA ILE A 106 3.07 -19.17 19.16
C ILE A 106 2.26 -19.95 18.14
N LEU A 107 2.19 -19.43 16.92
CA LEU A 107 1.46 -20.02 15.81
C LEU A 107 2.43 -20.57 14.76
N ASP A 108 2.03 -21.64 14.08
CA ASP A 108 2.71 -22.13 12.88
C ASP A 108 2.34 -21.27 11.68
N PHE A 109 3.23 -21.13 10.68
CA PHE A 109 2.93 -20.39 9.44
C PHE A 109 1.67 -20.89 8.74
N SER A 110 1.38 -22.20 8.84
CA SER A 110 0.16 -22.81 8.30
C SER A 110 -1.14 -22.31 8.94
N GLN A 111 -1.05 -21.68 10.11
CA GLN A 111 -2.20 -21.09 10.78
C GLN A 111 -2.49 -19.66 10.31
N ALA A 112 -1.60 -19.04 9.55
CA ALA A 112 -1.87 -17.75 8.94
C ALA A 112 -2.91 -17.89 7.82
N ALA A 113 -3.92 -17.02 7.82
CA ALA A 113 -5.01 -17.01 6.85
C ALA A 113 -5.03 -15.72 6.00
N GLY A 114 -4.16 -14.77 6.29
CA GLY A 114 -3.98 -13.53 5.53
C GLY A 114 -3.52 -12.36 6.38
N CYS A 115 -3.16 -11.28 5.71
CA CYS A 115 -2.71 -10.04 6.35
C CYS A 115 -3.29 -8.84 5.63
N ASP A 116 -3.88 -7.93 6.39
CA ASP A 116 -4.37 -6.64 5.90
C ASP A 116 -3.58 -5.50 6.55
N LEU A 117 -3.22 -4.51 5.72
CA LEU A 117 -2.63 -3.25 6.16
C LEU A 117 -3.66 -2.13 5.91
N ASP A 118 -4.11 -1.48 6.97
CA ASP A 118 -5.00 -0.32 6.93
C ASP A 118 -4.22 0.94 7.35
N ILE A 119 -4.09 1.89 6.44
CA ILE A 119 -3.44 3.19 6.69
C ILE A 119 -4.53 4.22 6.94
N ARG A 120 -4.70 4.62 8.20
CA ARG A 120 -5.72 5.56 8.63
C ARG A 120 -5.20 6.98 8.56
N GLU A 121 -5.82 7.79 7.71
CA GLU A 121 -5.59 9.22 7.66
C GLU A 121 -6.45 9.93 8.70
N ASN A 122 -5.81 10.73 9.56
CA ASN A 122 -6.46 11.66 10.45
C ASN A 122 -6.18 13.07 9.96
N ARG A 123 -7.24 13.89 9.82
CA ARG A 123 -7.18 15.27 9.36
C ARG A 123 -7.69 16.21 10.42
N ARG A 124 -6.89 17.22 10.78
CA ARG A 124 -7.25 18.26 11.73
C ARG A 124 -7.17 19.64 11.07
N GLU A 125 -8.21 20.46 11.19
CA GLU A 125 -8.19 21.83 10.73
C GLU A 125 -7.27 22.70 11.60
N MET A 126 -6.37 23.43 10.96
CA MET A 126 -5.53 24.43 11.61
C MET A 126 -6.34 25.71 11.87
N LYS A 127 -6.17 26.27 13.05
CA LYS A 127 -6.81 27.55 13.42
C LYS A 127 -5.74 28.53 13.92
N ARG A 128 -5.99 29.81 13.72
CA ARG A 128 -5.18 30.91 14.24
C ARG A 128 -5.96 31.69 15.30
N THR A 129 -5.24 32.28 16.23
CA THR A 129 -5.86 33.15 17.23
C THR A 129 -5.87 34.58 16.71
N VAL A 130 -7.06 35.19 16.62
CA VAL A 130 -7.28 36.60 16.28
C VAL A 130 -8.14 37.19 17.38
N ASP A 131 -7.67 38.23 18.06
CA ASP A 131 -8.35 38.89 19.17
C ASP A 131 -8.83 37.93 20.28
N GLY A 132 -7.98 36.93 20.63
CA GLY A 132 -8.28 35.90 21.64
C GLY A 132 -9.27 34.83 21.18
N LYS A 133 -9.77 34.86 19.94
CA LYS A 133 -10.70 33.88 19.38
C LYS A 133 -9.98 32.98 18.38
N SER A 134 -10.37 31.69 18.41
CA SER A 134 -9.87 30.70 17.44
C SER A 134 -10.63 30.84 16.12
N VAL A 135 -9.93 31.19 15.03
CA VAL A 135 -10.48 31.49 13.71
C VAL A 135 -9.82 30.58 12.67
N SER A 136 -10.61 30.04 11.74
CA SER A 136 -10.11 29.26 10.60
C SER A 136 -9.31 30.12 9.63
N TYR A 137 -8.35 29.49 8.92
CA TYR A 137 -7.72 30.14 7.77
C TYR A 137 -8.71 30.25 6.60
N ASN A 138 -8.48 31.20 5.70
CA ASN A 138 -9.22 31.30 4.45
C ASN A 138 -8.22 31.37 3.29
N PRO A 139 -8.14 30.32 2.44
CA PRO A 139 -8.85 29.03 2.54
C PRO A 139 -8.44 28.20 3.78
N PRO A 140 -9.26 27.23 4.25
CA PRO A 140 -8.95 26.37 5.37
C PRO A 140 -7.66 25.56 5.14
N ARG A 141 -6.82 25.46 6.18
CA ARG A 141 -5.57 24.67 6.19
C ARG A 141 -5.74 23.48 7.11
N PHE A 142 -5.11 22.37 6.77
CA PHE A 142 -5.24 21.11 7.50
C PHE A 142 -3.87 20.50 7.80
N GLU A 143 -3.77 19.87 8.97
CA GLU A 143 -2.68 18.98 9.35
C GLU A 143 -3.13 17.54 9.18
N TYR A 144 -2.20 16.70 8.75
CA TYR A 144 -2.43 15.27 8.55
C TYR A 144 -1.56 14.42 9.45
N SER A 145 -2.14 13.35 9.96
CA SER A 145 -1.40 12.29 10.65
C SER A 145 -1.92 10.91 10.26
N TYR A 146 -1.07 9.90 10.40
CA TYR A 146 -1.33 8.56 9.89
C TYR A 146 -1.03 7.50 10.93
N ASP A 147 -1.90 6.49 11.02
CA ASP A 147 -1.74 5.28 11.81
C ASP A 147 -1.77 4.06 10.89
N PHE A 148 -0.86 3.11 11.14
CA PHE A 148 -0.64 1.94 10.31
C PHE A 148 -1.10 0.70 11.07
N LYS A 149 -2.34 0.27 10.86
CA LYS A 149 -2.91 -0.89 11.52
C LYS A 149 -2.73 -2.14 10.68
N VAL A 150 -2.12 -3.17 11.25
CA VAL A 150 -2.04 -4.51 10.69
C VAL A 150 -3.07 -5.40 11.36
N THR A 151 -3.75 -6.22 10.57
CA THR A 151 -4.62 -7.29 11.04
C THR A 151 -4.18 -8.60 10.40
N LEU A 152 -3.63 -9.51 11.21
CA LEU A 152 -3.30 -10.87 10.82
C LEU A 152 -4.51 -11.75 11.05
N ARG A 153 -5.08 -12.33 9.99
CA ARG A 153 -6.10 -13.37 10.11
C ARG A 153 -5.42 -14.71 10.35
N VAL A 154 -5.95 -15.48 11.30
CA VAL A 154 -5.36 -16.75 11.70
C VAL A 154 -6.41 -17.84 11.88
N ASN A 155 -6.05 -19.08 11.63
CA ASN A 155 -6.84 -20.26 11.93
C ASN A 155 -6.42 -20.79 13.31
N HIS A 156 -7.01 -20.27 14.37
CA HIS A 156 -6.70 -20.66 15.73
C HIS A 156 -8.01 -20.99 16.51
N PRO A 157 -8.04 -22.00 17.41
CA PRO A 157 -9.27 -22.43 18.07
C PRO A 157 -9.87 -21.41 19.04
N TYR A 158 -9.16 -20.34 19.39
CA TYR A 158 -9.57 -19.35 20.38
C TYR A 158 -9.65 -17.92 19.88
N PHE A 159 -9.17 -17.62 18.69
CA PHE A 159 -9.24 -16.28 18.08
C PHE A 159 -8.99 -16.36 16.56
N ASP A 160 -9.56 -15.43 15.81
CA ASP A 160 -9.52 -15.42 14.35
C ASP A 160 -8.57 -14.36 13.79
N ASP A 161 -8.21 -13.38 14.63
CA ASP A 161 -7.31 -12.30 14.22
C ASP A 161 -6.38 -11.81 15.34
N MET A 162 -5.32 -11.11 14.92
CA MET A 162 -4.35 -10.44 15.78
C MET A 162 -4.08 -9.06 15.19
N ALA A 163 -4.66 -8.02 15.80
CA ALA A 163 -4.56 -6.66 15.28
C ALA A 163 -3.61 -5.78 16.12
N PHE A 164 -2.70 -5.05 15.44
CA PHE A 164 -1.76 -4.14 16.11
C PHE A 164 -1.33 -3.00 15.19
N ASP A 165 -0.78 -1.92 15.77
CA ASP A 165 -0.24 -0.80 15.02
C ASP A 165 1.26 -0.98 14.80
N LEU A 166 1.73 -0.77 13.55
CA LEU A 166 3.15 -0.80 13.20
C LEU A 166 3.91 0.38 13.79
N ASN A 167 3.25 1.53 13.87
CA ASN A 167 3.81 2.76 14.43
C ASN A 167 3.65 2.80 15.96
N GLY A 168 4.61 3.43 16.65
CA GLY A 168 4.52 3.65 18.10
C GLY A 168 3.68 4.86 18.48
N SER A 169 3.58 5.82 17.57
CA SER A 169 2.79 7.05 17.64
C SER A 169 2.36 7.44 16.24
N SER A 170 1.25 8.18 16.11
CA SER A 170 0.81 8.69 14.82
C SER A 170 1.92 9.48 14.11
N VAL A 171 2.07 9.27 12.81
CA VAL A 171 3.07 9.95 11.97
C VAL A 171 2.49 11.27 11.50
N HIS A 172 3.07 12.40 11.91
CA HIS A 172 2.56 13.75 11.65
C HIS A 172 3.27 14.39 10.46
N THR A 173 2.63 14.41 9.30
CA THR A 173 3.21 14.98 8.07
C THR A 173 2.92 16.47 7.89
N GLY A 174 2.33 17.13 8.89
CA GLY A 174 1.93 18.54 8.84
C GLY A 174 0.88 18.78 7.76
N GLU A 175 1.07 19.80 6.93
CA GLU A 175 0.13 20.13 5.84
C GLU A 175 0.29 19.22 4.60
N THR A 176 1.29 18.32 4.60
CA THR A 176 1.51 17.38 3.50
C THR A 176 0.57 16.19 3.63
N ARG A 177 -0.41 16.09 2.73
CA ARG A 177 -1.27 14.92 2.64
C ARG A 177 -0.57 13.80 1.90
N MET A 178 -0.49 12.63 2.54
CA MET A 178 0.07 11.42 1.94
C MET A 178 -1.06 10.66 1.27
N THR A 179 -0.94 10.39 -0.02
CA THR A 179 -1.85 9.48 -0.72
C THR A 179 -1.27 8.07 -0.63
N GLY A 180 -2.01 7.14 -0.03
CA GLY A 180 -1.56 5.77 0.23
C GLY A 180 -1.00 5.09 -1.03
N GLY A 181 0.31 4.96 -1.07
CA GLY A 181 1.09 4.35 -2.15
C GLY A 181 2.56 4.75 -2.02
N ASN A 182 3.47 3.89 -2.47
CA ASN A 182 4.93 4.06 -2.36
C ASN A 182 5.50 5.32 -3.05
N ASN A 183 4.67 6.20 -3.62
CA ASN A 183 5.08 7.36 -4.42
C ASN A 183 4.37 8.65 -4.02
N ALA A 184 4.30 8.96 -2.73
CA ALA A 184 4.07 10.34 -2.32
C ALA A 184 5.34 11.17 -2.61
N TRP A 185 5.60 11.40 -3.90
CA TRP A 185 6.60 12.35 -4.34
C TRP A 185 6.09 13.76 -4.09
N ARG A 186 6.76 14.43 -3.17
CA ARG A 186 6.87 15.87 -2.98
C ARG A 186 6.02 16.74 -3.92
N PHE A 187 4.96 17.31 -3.39
CA PHE A 187 4.54 18.63 -3.79
C PHE A 187 4.63 19.54 -2.57
N SER A 188 5.77 20.10 -2.36
CA SER A 188 6.08 21.46 -1.96
C SER A 188 7.60 21.58 -1.81
N SER A 189 8.27 22.05 -2.81
CA SER A 189 9.71 22.34 -2.80
C SER A 189 10.07 23.63 -2.06
N SER A 190 9.14 24.27 -1.37
CA SER A 190 9.41 25.47 -0.61
C SER A 190 8.66 25.44 0.71
N GLY A 191 9.34 25.01 1.79
CA GLY A 191 8.87 25.21 3.13
C GLY A 191 8.67 23.97 4.02
N VAL A 192 9.00 22.76 3.58
CA VAL A 192 8.98 21.57 4.45
C VAL A 192 10.17 21.68 5.41
N SER A 193 9.90 21.74 6.71
CA SER A 193 10.96 21.74 7.72
C SER A 193 11.67 20.38 7.75
N PHE A 194 12.91 20.36 8.23
CA PHE A 194 13.67 19.11 8.41
C PHE A 194 12.90 18.09 9.28
N ALA A 195 12.17 18.56 10.29
CA ALA A 195 11.33 17.71 11.14
C ALA A 195 10.17 17.08 10.35
N GLN A 196 9.49 17.83 9.50
CA GLN A 196 8.42 17.31 8.64
C GLN A 196 8.95 16.30 7.61
N GLN A 197 10.13 16.57 7.03
CA GLN A 197 10.75 15.62 6.10
C GLN A 197 11.02 14.28 6.77
N ARG A 198 11.52 14.30 8.01
CA ARG A 198 11.74 13.08 8.80
C ARG A 198 10.45 12.29 9.03
N GLU A 199 9.34 12.95 9.33
CA GLU A 199 8.05 12.30 9.51
C GLU A 199 7.53 11.70 8.19
N ILE A 200 7.74 12.37 7.07
CA ILE A 200 7.43 11.86 5.73
C ILE A 200 8.27 10.60 5.42
N ASP A 201 9.55 10.62 5.76
CA ASP A 201 10.44 9.46 5.58
C ASP A 201 9.97 8.27 6.46
N VAL A 202 9.55 8.53 7.71
CA VAL A 202 8.95 7.52 8.60
C VAL A 202 7.65 6.95 8.02
N TYR A 203 6.80 7.79 7.41
CA TYR A 203 5.60 7.33 6.72
C TYR A 203 5.95 6.29 5.63
N HIS A 204 6.91 6.64 4.75
CA HIS A 204 7.33 5.75 3.67
C HIS A 204 7.95 4.44 4.18
N GLU A 205 8.76 4.53 5.24
CA GLU A 205 9.34 3.35 5.87
C GLU A 205 8.27 2.41 6.44
N LEU A 206 7.22 2.96 7.05
CA LEU A 206 6.10 2.17 7.58
C LEU A 206 5.24 1.55 6.47
N VAL A 207 5.01 2.26 5.36
CA VAL A 207 4.36 1.69 4.17
C VAL A 207 5.17 0.51 3.63
N GLN A 208 6.48 0.68 3.49
CA GLN A 208 7.36 -0.39 3.02
C GLN A 208 7.35 -1.59 3.97
N MET A 209 7.49 -1.34 5.28
CA MET A 209 7.44 -2.37 6.31
C MET A 209 6.11 -3.13 6.31
N GLY A 210 4.99 -2.42 6.18
CA GLY A 210 3.66 -3.04 6.13
C GLY A 210 3.45 -3.90 4.89
N ASN A 211 3.93 -3.45 3.73
CA ASN A 211 3.87 -4.23 2.50
C ASN A 211 4.77 -5.47 2.56
N GLU A 212 5.99 -5.35 3.13
CA GLU A 212 6.89 -6.47 3.34
C GLU A 212 6.29 -7.50 4.31
N LEU A 213 5.68 -7.03 5.41
CA LEU A 213 4.97 -7.89 6.36
C LEU A 213 3.83 -8.63 5.66
N LYS A 214 2.99 -7.91 4.92
CA LYS A 214 1.87 -8.50 4.17
C LYS A 214 2.38 -9.57 3.20
N SER A 215 3.36 -9.27 2.37
CA SER A 215 3.97 -10.22 1.43
C SER A 215 4.55 -11.45 2.15
N THR A 216 5.18 -11.25 3.31
CA THR A 216 5.72 -12.33 4.13
C THR A 216 4.61 -13.27 4.61
N VAL A 217 3.53 -12.73 5.18
CA VAL A 217 2.39 -13.54 5.66
C VAL A 217 1.64 -14.21 4.51
N ASP A 218 1.40 -13.51 3.41
CA ASP A 218 0.73 -14.06 2.23
C ASP A 218 1.52 -15.25 1.65
N SER A 219 2.86 -15.23 1.74
CA SER A 219 3.71 -16.36 1.34
C SER A 219 3.49 -17.63 2.20
N TRP A 220 3.04 -17.47 3.44
CA TRP A 220 2.70 -18.61 4.31
C TRP A 220 1.33 -19.21 3.96
N CYS A 221 0.38 -18.38 3.54
CA CYS A 221 -0.98 -18.79 3.19
C CYS A 221 -1.05 -19.61 1.90
N GLY A 222 -0.13 -19.37 0.95
CA GLY A 222 -0.06 -20.11 -0.32
C GLY A 222 0.38 -21.57 -0.20
N GLY A 223 0.90 -21.98 0.97
CA GLY A 223 1.36 -23.35 1.24
C GLY A 223 0.30 -24.32 1.77
N SER A 224 -0.92 -23.88 2.05
CA SER A 224 -1.96 -24.67 2.74
C SER A 224 -2.95 -25.42 1.83
N GLN A 225 -2.71 -25.52 0.53
CA GLN A 225 -3.51 -26.39 -0.35
C GLN A 225 -2.71 -27.57 -0.89
N ALA A 226 -2.26 -28.48 0.01
CA ALA A 226 -1.88 -29.82 -0.41
C ALA A 226 -1.88 -30.80 0.76
N ALA A 227 -3.04 -31.35 1.14
CA ALA A 227 -3.12 -32.70 1.70
C ALA A 227 -4.54 -33.23 1.56
N ALA A 228 -4.85 -33.81 0.41
CA ALA A 228 -5.83 -34.88 0.29
C ALA A 228 -5.11 -36.09 -0.34
N PRO A 229 -5.47 -37.33 0.04
CA PRO A 229 -4.55 -38.47 -0.06
C PRO A 229 -4.43 -39.02 -1.48
N ALA A 230 -3.24 -39.61 -1.71
CA ALA A 230 -2.80 -40.26 -2.92
C ALA A 230 -3.77 -41.33 -3.45
N ALA A 231 -4.06 -41.25 -4.73
CA ALA A 231 -4.42 -42.41 -5.54
C ALA A 231 -3.26 -42.68 -6.51
N THR A 232 -2.71 -43.87 -6.38
CA THR A 232 -1.69 -44.47 -7.23
C THR A 232 -2.11 -44.57 -8.68
N GLY A 233 -1.25 -44.19 -9.61
CA GLY A 233 -1.43 -44.43 -11.04
C GLY A 233 -0.15 -44.12 -11.85
N TYR A 234 0.39 -45.17 -12.41
CA TYR A 234 1.61 -45.30 -13.21
C TYR A 234 1.79 -44.31 -14.37
N GLY A 235 3.01 -43.83 -14.51
CA GLY A 235 3.81 -43.82 -15.73
C GLY A 235 3.38 -42.94 -16.90
N ALA A 236 4.20 -41.91 -17.14
CA ALA A 236 4.69 -41.61 -18.51
C ALA A 236 5.77 -40.52 -18.44
N THR A 237 6.92 -40.84 -18.99
CA THR A 237 7.97 -39.89 -19.38
C THR A 237 7.39 -38.87 -20.35
N ALA A 238 7.42 -37.58 -19.99
CA ALA A 238 7.13 -36.51 -20.90
C ALA A 238 8.18 -35.40 -20.75
N ALA A 239 8.72 -35.03 -21.87
CA ALA A 239 9.70 -33.99 -22.08
C ALA A 239 9.32 -32.65 -21.45
N ASN A 240 10.34 -31.97 -20.86
CA ASN A 240 10.29 -30.62 -20.35
C ASN A 240 9.75 -29.61 -21.40
N SER A 241 8.48 -29.27 -21.30
CA SER A 241 8.00 -27.96 -21.71
C SER A 241 7.74 -27.16 -20.43
N ALA A 242 8.67 -26.29 -20.05
CA ALA A 242 8.51 -25.36 -18.95
C ALA A 242 7.27 -24.50 -19.26
N ALA A 243 6.19 -24.72 -18.50
CA ALA A 243 4.95 -23.94 -18.69
C ALA A 243 5.27 -22.47 -18.49
N ALA A 244 5.05 -21.66 -19.52
CA ALA A 244 5.22 -20.21 -19.42
C ALA A 244 4.08 -19.66 -18.53
N LYS A 245 4.43 -18.77 -17.61
CA LYS A 245 3.48 -18.10 -16.70
C LYS A 245 3.28 -16.65 -17.11
N GLU A 246 2.02 -16.22 -17.13
CA GLU A 246 1.65 -14.82 -17.31
C GLU A 246 1.73 -14.06 -15.98
N ILE A 247 2.45 -12.94 -15.98
CA ILE A 247 2.53 -11.99 -14.87
C ILE A 247 1.84 -10.71 -15.31
N ARG A 248 0.80 -10.32 -14.60
CA ARG A 248 0.12 -9.05 -14.80
C ARG A 248 0.75 -7.98 -13.92
N PHE A 249 1.06 -6.82 -14.51
CA PHE A 249 1.65 -5.71 -13.79
C PHE A 249 0.97 -4.40 -14.15
N GLY A 250 1.09 -3.40 -13.28
CA GLY A 250 0.55 -2.07 -13.50
C GLY A 250 1.06 -1.11 -12.45
N SER A 251 0.99 0.18 -12.74
CA SER A 251 1.36 1.20 -11.78
C SER A 251 0.32 1.24 -10.66
N ASN A 252 0.74 0.94 -9.42
CA ASN A 252 -0.09 1.05 -8.23
C ASN A 252 -0.36 2.51 -7.86
N SER A 253 0.41 3.44 -8.41
CA SER A 253 0.30 4.88 -8.24
C SER A 253 0.41 5.58 -9.58
N PRO A 254 -0.29 6.71 -9.78
CA PRO A 254 -0.20 7.47 -11.00
C PRO A 254 1.22 7.97 -11.26
N VAL A 255 1.72 7.74 -12.46
CA VAL A 255 3.00 8.25 -12.92
C VAL A 255 2.83 9.71 -13.32
N PRO A 256 3.61 10.66 -12.79
CA PRO A 256 3.56 12.04 -13.22
C PRO A 256 4.03 12.15 -14.68
N TYR A 257 3.16 12.65 -15.53
CA TYR A 257 3.37 12.79 -16.96
C TYR A 257 3.25 14.25 -17.38
N ARG A 258 4.28 14.80 -17.98
CA ARG A 258 4.26 16.16 -18.47
C ARG A 258 3.67 16.21 -19.87
N ASP A 259 2.52 16.85 -20.02
CA ASP A 259 1.87 17.09 -21.32
C ASP A 259 1.96 18.57 -21.70
N ASN A 260 2.58 18.85 -22.83
CA ASN A 260 2.76 20.20 -23.37
C ASN A 260 1.72 20.54 -24.44
N SER A 261 0.84 19.61 -24.80
CA SER A 261 -0.13 19.78 -25.90
C SER A 261 -1.38 20.58 -25.51
N LEU A 262 -1.56 20.85 -24.23
CA LEU A 262 -2.75 21.54 -23.69
C LEU A 262 -2.60 23.07 -23.60
N GLY A 263 -1.68 23.67 -24.37
CA GLY A 263 -1.46 25.11 -24.43
C GLY A 263 -0.45 25.67 -23.43
N SER A 264 -0.26 24.98 -22.31
CA SER A 264 0.84 25.18 -21.33
C SER A 264 1.23 23.82 -20.74
N PRO A 265 2.48 23.68 -20.23
CA PRO A 265 2.90 22.43 -19.63
C PRO A 265 2.03 22.05 -18.43
N VAL A 266 1.38 20.89 -18.48
CA VAL A 266 0.53 20.36 -17.42
C VAL A 266 1.09 19.03 -16.92
N SER A 267 1.07 18.81 -15.62
CA SER A 267 1.42 17.53 -15.04
C SER A 267 0.16 16.69 -14.86
N LEU A 268 0.07 15.56 -15.56
CA LEU A 268 -1.02 14.61 -15.52
C LEU A 268 -0.60 13.35 -14.76
N GLY A 269 -1.50 12.76 -13.98
CA GLY A 269 -1.30 11.44 -13.39
C GLY A 269 -1.72 10.35 -14.38
N VAL A 270 -0.76 9.52 -14.81
CA VAL A 270 -0.98 8.43 -15.76
C VAL A 270 -0.82 7.07 -15.05
N ASN A 271 -1.80 6.19 -15.21
CA ASN A 271 -1.67 4.78 -14.86
C ASN A 271 -1.38 3.96 -16.13
N PHE A 272 -0.60 2.88 -15.99
CA PHE A 272 -0.37 1.94 -17.07
C PHE A 272 -0.53 0.50 -16.58
N PHE A 273 -0.91 -0.39 -17.49
CA PHE A 273 -1.09 -1.82 -17.23
C PHE A 273 -0.46 -2.63 -18.35
N GLY A 274 0.00 -3.83 -18.00
CA GLY A 274 0.62 -4.72 -18.96
C GLY A 274 0.71 -6.15 -18.46
N THR A 275 1.23 -7.02 -19.32
CA THR A 275 1.49 -8.44 -19.04
C THR A 275 2.91 -8.80 -19.45
N ALA A 276 3.50 -9.76 -18.77
CA ALA A 276 4.77 -10.36 -19.10
C ALA A 276 4.65 -11.88 -19.09
N MET A 277 5.21 -12.54 -20.10
CA MET A 277 5.33 -14.01 -20.14
C MET A 277 6.71 -14.42 -19.67
N VAL A 278 6.77 -15.34 -18.73
CA VAL A 278 8.01 -15.80 -18.09
C VAL A 278 8.08 -17.32 -18.12
N SER A 279 9.22 -17.86 -18.50
CA SER A 279 9.49 -19.29 -18.46
C SER A 279 10.72 -19.60 -17.60
N VAL A 280 10.73 -20.79 -16.96
CA VAL A 280 11.87 -21.23 -16.14
C VAL A 280 12.98 -21.72 -17.06
N ALA A 281 14.09 -20.98 -17.09
CA ALA A 281 15.28 -21.33 -17.87
C ALA A 281 16.28 -22.15 -17.03
N ASN A 282 16.40 -21.86 -15.73
CA ASN A 282 17.29 -22.58 -14.82
C ASN A 282 16.57 -22.91 -13.50
N PRO A 283 15.99 -24.12 -13.37
CA PRO A 283 15.28 -24.53 -12.19
C PRO A 283 16.12 -24.52 -10.91
N ALA A 284 17.42 -24.82 -11.00
CA ALA A 284 18.31 -24.87 -9.84
C ALA A 284 18.55 -23.46 -9.23
N VAL A 285 18.52 -22.42 -10.05
CA VAL A 285 18.58 -21.03 -9.57
C VAL A 285 17.26 -20.61 -8.95
N LEU A 286 16.13 -20.94 -9.59
CA LEU A 286 14.81 -20.62 -9.09
C LEU A 286 14.50 -21.28 -7.74
N GLN A 287 14.95 -22.51 -7.51
CA GLN A 287 14.77 -23.23 -6.24
C GLN A 287 15.29 -22.46 -5.02
N ARG A 288 16.28 -21.56 -5.18
CA ARG A 288 16.78 -20.70 -4.09
C ARG A 288 15.73 -19.71 -3.60
N PHE A 289 14.74 -19.42 -4.42
CA PHE A 289 13.64 -18.49 -4.15
C PHE A 289 12.30 -19.21 -3.93
N GLY A 290 12.30 -20.54 -3.96
CA GLY A 290 11.12 -21.38 -3.83
C GLY A 290 10.47 -21.70 -5.17
N SER A 291 9.43 -20.97 -5.55
CA SER A 291 8.69 -21.16 -6.80
C SER A 291 8.56 -19.86 -7.56
N LEU A 292 8.11 -19.93 -8.81
CA LEU A 292 7.79 -18.75 -9.60
C LEU A 292 6.68 -17.90 -8.93
N ASP A 293 5.73 -18.54 -8.26
CA ASP A 293 4.66 -17.85 -7.52
C ASP A 293 5.22 -17.06 -6.33
N SER A 294 6.25 -17.59 -5.65
CA SER A 294 6.85 -16.94 -4.49
C SER A 294 7.57 -15.62 -4.83
N ILE A 295 7.99 -15.44 -6.08
CA ILE A 295 8.70 -14.22 -6.52
C ILE A 295 7.88 -13.35 -7.47
N GLU A 296 6.63 -13.70 -7.73
CA GLU A 296 5.78 -12.98 -8.68
C GLU A 296 5.66 -11.49 -8.37
N ASP A 297 5.50 -11.13 -7.09
CA ASP A 297 5.39 -9.73 -6.68
C ASP A 297 6.71 -8.97 -6.83
N MET A 298 7.85 -9.65 -6.65
CA MET A 298 9.17 -9.07 -6.95
C MET A 298 9.31 -8.79 -8.45
N LEU A 299 8.88 -9.74 -9.29
CA LEU A 299 8.91 -9.57 -10.74
C LEU A 299 7.97 -8.46 -11.21
N ARG A 300 6.78 -8.33 -10.60
CA ARG A 300 5.89 -7.18 -10.83
C ARG A 300 6.56 -5.86 -10.48
N THR A 301 7.19 -5.81 -9.32
CA THR A 301 7.88 -4.61 -8.83
C THR A 301 9.02 -4.23 -9.77
N ASP A 302 9.81 -5.20 -10.24
CA ASP A 302 10.88 -4.97 -11.22
C ASP A 302 10.33 -4.39 -12.53
N LEU A 303 9.25 -4.97 -13.07
CA LEU A 303 8.60 -4.49 -14.30
C LEU A 303 8.12 -3.04 -14.15
N VAL A 304 7.40 -2.75 -13.06
CA VAL A 304 6.87 -1.39 -12.79
C VAL A 304 8.00 -0.39 -12.59
N SER A 305 9.03 -0.75 -11.80
CA SER A 305 10.16 0.13 -11.50
C SER A 305 10.98 0.51 -12.73
N ARG A 306 11.03 -0.35 -13.75
CA ARG A 306 11.71 -0.07 -15.01
C ARG A 306 10.81 0.68 -15.99
N ALA A 307 9.49 0.43 -16.00
CA ALA A 307 8.54 1.08 -16.89
C ALA A 307 8.27 2.54 -16.50
N MET A 308 8.11 2.84 -15.20
CA MET A 308 7.74 4.18 -14.72
C MET A 308 8.67 5.30 -15.20
N PRO A 309 10.02 5.20 -15.07
CA PRO A 309 10.92 6.26 -15.53
C PRO A 309 10.82 6.50 -17.03
N GLN A 310 10.57 5.45 -17.82
CA GLN A 310 10.43 5.56 -19.26
C GLN A 310 9.15 6.30 -19.66
N VAL A 311 8.04 6.04 -18.96
CA VAL A 311 6.77 6.79 -19.14
C VAL A 311 6.99 8.27 -18.81
N MET A 312 7.65 8.58 -17.71
CA MET A 312 7.99 9.96 -17.34
C MET A 312 8.87 10.64 -18.39
N GLN A 313 9.84 9.89 -18.93
CA GLN A 313 10.76 10.41 -19.96
C GLN A 313 10.01 10.80 -21.23
N TYR A 314 9.02 10.03 -21.69
CA TYR A 314 8.21 10.38 -22.85
C TYR A 314 7.47 11.71 -22.67
N GLY A 315 6.95 12.00 -21.47
CA GLY A 315 6.37 13.30 -21.15
C GLY A 315 7.40 14.45 -21.20
N ASN A 316 8.63 14.20 -20.71
CA ASN A 316 9.72 15.17 -20.76
C ASN A 316 10.23 15.41 -22.20
N GLU A 317 10.14 14.39 -23.05
CA GLU A 317 10.44 14.48 -24.49
C GLU A 317 9.34 15.23 -25.27
N GLY A 318 8.25 15.61 -24.61
CA GLY A 318 7.14 16.38 -25.18
C GLY A 318 6.14 15.54 -25.96
N ILE A 319 6.12 14.22 -25.78
CA ILE A 319 5.11 13.34 -26.39
C ILE A 319 3.77 13.63 -25.70
N PRO A 320 2.70 14.01 -26.42
CA PRO A 320 1.38 14.20 -25.83
C PRO A 320 0.82 12.90 -25.25
N PHE A 321 0.03 12.99 -24.17
CA PHE A 321 -0.62 11.80 -23.60
C PHE A 321 -1.45 11.02 -24.64
N SER A 322 -2.11 11.72 -25.56
CA SER A 322 -2.87 11.09 -26.64
C SER A 322 -2.03 10.21 -27.58
N GLN A 323 -0.71 10.42 -27.64
CA GLN A 323 0.22 9.65 -28.43
C GLN A 323 0.99 8.61 -27.61
N LEU A 324 0.85 8.62 -26.29
CA LEU A 324 1.53 7.67 -25.40
C LEU A 324 1.21 6.19 -25.73
N PRO A 325 -0.03 5.81 -26.08
CA PRO A 325 -0.32 4.44 -26.51
C PRO A 325 0.49 3.97 -27.74
N MET A 326 0.89 4.88 -28.61
CA MET A 326 1.75 4.56 -29.76
C MET A 326 3.18 4.20 -29.36
N GLN A 327 3.60 4.57 -28.13
CA GLN A 327 4.90 4.23 -27.57
C GLN A 327 4.90 2.91 -26.80
N ALA A 328 3.75 2.25 -26.67
CA ALA A 328 3.59 1.04 -25.87
C ALA A 328 4.56 -0.08 -26.28
N GLN A 329 4.75 -0.31 -27.59
CA GLN A 329 5.67 -1.33 -28.09
C GLN A 329 7.12 -0.98 -27.74
N LYS A 330 7.55 0.26 -27.99
CA LYS A 330 8.89 0.74 -27.65
C LYS A 330 9.17 0.62 -26.14
N LEU A 331 8.19 0.97 -25.31
CA LEU A 331 8.29 0.82 -23.86
C LEU A 331 8.45 -0.65 -23.47
N SER A 332 7.65 -1.54 -24.06
CA SER A 332 7.68 -2.98 -23.82
C SER A 332 9.04 -3.58 -24.14
N ASP A 333 9.58 -3.23 -25.30
CA ASP A 333 10.90 -3.71 -25.77
C ASP A 333 12.03 -3.18 -24.87
N THR A 334 11.94 -1.91 -24.45
CA THR A 334 12.92 -1.30 -23.54
C THR A 334 12.92 -1.99 -22.17
N VAL A 335 11.75 -2.19 -21.56
CA VAL A 335 11.63 -2.87 -20.26
C VAL A 335 12.11 -4.31 -20.35
N LYS A 336 11.76 -5.03 -21.43
CA LYS A 336 12.24 -6.39 -21.68
C LYS A 336 13.77 -6.42 -21.77
N ALA A 337 14.38 -5.53 -22.54
CA ALA A 337 15.83 -5.48 -22.69
C ALA A 337 16.56 -5.21 -21.37
N MET A 338 15.99 -4.36 -20.50
CA MET A 338 16.55 -4.05 -19.18
C MET A 338 16.52 -5.23 -18.21
N LEU A 339 15.48 -6.08 -18.27
CA LEU A 339 15.22 -7.12 -17.29
C LEU A 339 15.62 -8.53 -17.73
N ALA A 340 15.72 -8.81 -19.03
CA ALA A 340 15.91 -10.16 -19.55
C ALA A 340 17.17 -10.84 -19.00
N ASP A 341 18.33 -10.16 -19.06
CA ASP A 341 19.59 -10.68 -18.57
C ASP A 341 19.65 -10.71 -17.03
N GLU A 342 19.03 -9.74 -16.37
CA GLU A 342 18.98 -9.67 -14.92
C GLU A 342 18.16 -10.84 -14.37
N TRP A 343 16.98 -11.11 -14.92
CA TRP A 343 16.11 -12.19 -14.46
C TRP A 343 16.69 -13.58 -14.77
N LEU A 344 17.37 -13.72 -15.91
CA LEU A 344 18.04 -14.97 -16.23
C LEU A 344 19.14 -15.31 -15.22
N ARG A 345 19.98 -14.33 -14.86
CA ARG A 345 21.09 -14.54 -13.90
C ARG A 345 20.61 -14.64 -12.47
N ARG A 346 19.67 -13.77 -12.06
CA ARG A 346 19.26 -13.64 -10.66
C ARG A 346 18.25 -14.70 -10.25
N TYR A 347 17.26 -14.97 -11.10
CA TYR A 347 16.14 -15.86 -10.79
C TYR A 347 16.13 -17.15 -11.60
N GLY A 348 16.98 -17.27 -12.62
CA GLY A 348 16.95 -18.41 -13.54
C GLY A 348 15.73 -18.39 -14.47
N LEU A 349 15.16 -17.20 -14.70
CA LEU A 349 13.94 -17.00 -15.49
C LEU A 349 14.27 -16.37 -16.84
N ARG A 350 13.59 -16.83 -17.88
CA ARG A 350 13.60 -16.18 -19.19
C ARG A 350 12.36 -15.31 -19.32
N LEU A 351 12.55 -14.04 -19.61
CA LEU A 351 11.48 -13.08 -19.90
C LEU A 351 11.13 -13.18 -21.41
N ASP A 352 10.09 -13.95 -21.72
CA ASP A 352 9.72 -14.26 -23.09
C ASP A 352 9.11 -13.05 -23.80
N THR A 353 8.12 -12.40 -23.16
CA THR A 353 7.49 -11.18 -23.68
C THR A 353 7.18 -10.20 -22.56
N VAL A 354 7.17 -8.92 -22.91
CA VAL A 354 6.57 -7.84 -22.12
C VAL A 354 5.62 -7.08 -23.04
N ALA A 355 4.42 -6.80 -22.58
CA ALA A 355 3.44 -6.03 -23.33
C ALA A 355 2.78 -5.01 -22.40
N VAL A 356 3.10 -3.73 -22.59
CA VAL A 356 2.31 -2.65 -21.95
C VAL A 356 1.10 -2.39 -22.84
N GLN A 357 -0.10 -2.49 -22.28
CA GLN A 357 -1.33 -2.58 -23.07
C GLN A 357 -2.20 -1.33 -22.96
N ASN A 358 -2.17 -0.64 -21.83
CA ASN A 358 -3.11 0.45 -21.58
C ASN A 358 -2.47 1.58 -20.76
N PHE A 359 -2.86 2.82 -21.09
CA PHE A 359 -2.53 4.03 -20.35
C PHE A 359 -3.83 4.77 -20.05
N THR A 360 -4.05 5.11 -18.79
CA THR A 360 -5.23 5.85 -18.36
C THR A 360 -4.83 7.05 -17.52
N LEU A 361 -5.55 8.15 -17.66
CA LEU A 361 -5.41 9.28 -16.74
C LEU A 361 -6.15 9.00 -15.45
N THR A 362 -5.67 9.57 -14.37
CA THR A 362 -6.47 9.65 -13.13
C THR A 362 -7.71 10.50 -13.36
N GLN A 363 -8.75 10.30 -12.56
CA GLN A 363 -9.98 11.08 -12.65
C GLN A 363 -9.73 12.58 -12.51
N GLU A 364 -8.83 12.98 -11.61
CA GLU A 364 -8.43 14.39 -11.44
C GLU A 364 -7.74 14.94 -12.68
N SER A 365 -6.86 14.16 -13.31
CA SER A 365 -6.14 14.56 -14.52
C SER A 365 -7.05 14.61 -15.74
N GLN A 366 -8.06 13.75 -15.82
CA GLN A 366 -9.09 13.81 -16.85
C GLN A 366 -9.90 15.11 -16.73
N ALA A 367 -10.39 15.41 -15.52
CA ALA A 367 -11.16 16.62 -15.27
C ALA A 367 -10.32 17.88 -15.55
N MET A 368 -9.06 17.90 -15.16
CA MET A 368 -8.13 19.00 -15.45
C MET A 368 -7.92 19.19 -16.95
N ALA A 369 -7.66 18.12 -17.69
CA ALA A 369 -7.46 18.17 -19.14
C ALA A 369 -8.72 18.66 -19.87
N GLU A 370 -9.91 18.25 -19.41
CA GLU A 370 -11.20 18.72 -19.95
C GLU A 370 -11.43 20.22 -19.65
N GLN A 371 -11.16 20.67 -18.43
CA GLN A 371 -11.27 22.09 -18.08
C GLN A 371 -10.38 22.97 -18.96
N ILE A 372 -9.13 22.56 -19.19
CA ILE A 372 -8.19 23.31 -20.03
C ILE A 372 -8.69 23.34 -21.48
N ARG A 373 -9.20 22.22 -22.01
CA ARG A 373 -9.79 22.17 -23.36
C ARG A 373 -11.02 23.08 -23.48
N MET A 374 -11.90 23.04 -22.49
CA MET A 374 -13.10 23.94 -22.47
C MET A 374 -12.70 25.40 -22.39
N ALA A 375 -11.70 25.75 -21.57
CA ALA A 375 -11.19 27.13 -21.49
C ALA A 375 -10.56 27.60 -22.81
N ALA A 376 -9.87 26.73 -23.51
CA ALA A 376 -9.28 27.01 -24.83
C ALA A 376 -10.33 27.24 -25.92
N VAL A 377 -11.48 26.56 -25.83
CA VAL A 377 -12.62 26.74 -26.76
C VAL A 377 -13.40 28.02 -26.45
N GLN A 378 -13.40 28.49 -25.21
CA GLN A 378 -14.09 29.69 -24.77
C GLN A 378 -13.28 30.99 -24.94
N GLN A 379 -12.01 30.92 -25.34
CA GLN A 379 -11.30 32.12 -25.75
C GLN A 379 -11.92 32.58 -27.05
N PRO A 380 -12.62 33.76 -27.06
CA PRO A 380 -13.05 34.32 -28.30
C PRO A 380 -11.79 34.53 -29.13
N VAL A 381 -11.83 34.10 -30.40
CA VAL A 381 -10.84 34.50 -31.37
C VAL A 381 -10.84 36.04 -31.31
N GLN A 382 -9.91 36.61 -30.54
CA GLN A 382 -9.58 38.00 -30.67
C GLN A 382 -9.09 38.10 -32.13
N GLN A 383 -10.05 38.40 -33.02
CA GLN A 383 -9.73 38.92 -34.31
C GLN A 383 -8.65 39.97 -34.04
N ALA A 384 -7.46 39.73 -34.58
CA ALA A 384 -6.45 40.77 -34.65
C ALA A 384 -7.18 41.99 -35.23
N VAL A 385 -7.53 42.91 -34.35
CA VAL A 385 -8.01 44.22 -34.73
C VAL A 385 -6.83 44.77 -35.50
N SER A 386 -6.91 44.69 -36.83
CA SER A 386 -5.91 45.28 -37.70
C SER A 386 -5.81 46.73 -37.28
N ALA A 387 -4.68 47.13 -36.72
CA ALA A 387 -4.48 48.48 -36.25
C ALA A 387 -4.94 49.45 -37.34
N ALA A 388 -5.92 50.30 -37.02
CA ALA A 388 -6.42 51.27 -37.94
C ALA A 388 -5.24 52.12 -38.41
N TRP A 389 -5.12 52.32 -39.73
CA TRP A 389 -4.11 53.16 -40.32
C TRP A 389 -4.74 54.32 -41.08
N TYR A 390 -4.07 55.43 -41.11
CA TYR A 390 -4.53 56.61 -41.85
C TYR A 390 -3.87 56.63 -43.21
N CYS A 391 -4.69 56.83 -44.26
CA CYS A 391 -4.19 56.94 -45.63
C CYS A 391 -3.33 58.20 -45.81
N PRO A 392 -2.07 58.06 -46.21
CA PRO A 392 -1.18 59.22 -46.40
C PRO A 392 -1.62 60.16 -47.50
N TYR A 393 -2.51 59.69 -48.39
CA TYR A 393 -2.94 60.47 -49.55
C TYR A 393 -4.25 61.23 -49.29
N CYS A 394 -5.17 60.70 -48.51
CA CYS A 394 -6.48 61.36 -48.31
C CYS A 394 -6.89 61.52 -46.84
N GLY A 395 -6.05 61.07 -45.91
CA GLY A 395 -6.29 61.17 -44.45
C GLY A 395 -7.38 60.27 -43.89
N ALA A 396 -8.03 59.42 -44.70
CA ALA A 396 -9.11 58.56 -44.25
C ALA A 396 -8.57 57.40 -43.36
N GLN A 397 -9.25 57.10 -42.27
CA GLN A 397 -8.96 56.01 -41.40
C GLN A 397 -9.42 54.66 -42.02
N ASN A 398 -8.56 53.67 -42.07
CA ASN A 398 -8.82 52.38 -42.68
C ASN A 398 -8.38 51.24 -41.79
N THR A 399 -9.00 50.08 -41.94
CA THR A 399 -8.63 48.82 -41.24
C THR A 399 -8.18 47.73 -42.22
N GLY A 400 -8.41 47.90 -43.51
CA GLY A 400 -8.09 46.96 -44.59
C GLY A 400 -6.74 47.24 -45.24
N LYS A 401 -6.37 46.44 -46.27
CA LYS A 401 -5.14 46.57 -47.04
C LYS A 401 -5.17 47.75 -48.04
N PHE A 402 -6.32 48.30 -48.31
CA PHE A 402 -6.50 49.42 -49.23
C PHE A 402 -7.36 50.51 -48.58
N CYS A 403 -7.14 51.76 -48.96
CA CYS A 403 -7.96 52.86 -48.51
C CYS A 403 -9.36 52.81 -49.13
N THR A 404 -10.39 52.84 -48.30
CA THR A 404 -11.78 52.77 -48.75
C THR A 404 -12.26 54.06 -49.47
N SER A 405 -11.55 55.20 -49.30
CA SER A 405 -11.83 56.45 -49.89
C SER A 405 -11.14 56.70 -51.25
N CYS A 406 -9.88 56.39 -51.38
CA CYS A 406 -9.10 56.69 -52.57
C CYS A 406 -8.42 55.47 -53.23
N GLY A 407 -8.61 54.28 -52.70
CA GLY A 407 -8.02 53.01 -53.23
C GLY A 407 -6.52 52.82 -53.01
N ALA A 408 -5.84 53.71 -52.31
CA ALA A 408 -4.40 53.57 -52.05
C ALA A 408 -4.10 52.35 -51.16
N LYS A 409 -3.04 51.60 -51.46
CA LYS A 409 -2.58 50.44 -50.72
C LYS A 409 -1.86 50.89 -49.45
N LYS A 410 -2.05 50.20 -48.38
CA LYS A 410 -1.28 50.33 -47.14
C LYS A 410 0.17 49.94 -47.45
N GLU A 411 1.13 50.81 -47.19
CA GLU A 411 2.57 50.52 -47.26
C GLU A 411 3.03 49.69 -46.08
#